data_6ed80d6da7be44b83c9be9e0ac2431b4
#
_entry.id   6ed80d6da7be44b83c9be9e0ac2431b4
#
_cell.length_a   1.000
_cell.length_b   1.000
_cell.length_c   1.000
_cell.angle_alpha   90.00
_cell.angle_beta   90.00
_cell.angle_gamma   90.00
#
_symmetry.space_group_name_H-M   'P 1'
#
loop_
_entity.id
_entity.type
_entity.pdbx_description
1 polymer ?
#
loop_
_entity_poly.entity_id
_entity_poly.type
_entity_poly.pdbx_seq_one_letter_code
_entity_poly.pdbx_strand_id
1 'polypeptide(L)'
;RVGFGIGNQPFTQFGHVIDVAPTILEAIGLPEPTVVDGTPQIPMEGTSLVYSFDNAKAKERHTTQYFEIAGNRAIYHDGWYARTIHRAPWESKPRRTLEDNSAWQLYDTGSDFSLANDLAAKNPAKLAELQAVYLQEAGKHHVLPMDDRVFERLDAAAVGRPDLMGGRTSMTLAENMTGMMEGVF
;
A
#
# COMPACT_ATOMS: atom_id res chain seq x y z
N ARG A 1 15.86 8.40 7.10
CA ARG A 1 16.49 7.53 8.14
C ARG A 1 16.32 8.24 9.47
N VAL A 2 15.35 7.84 10.25
CA VAL A 2 15.26 8.26 11.66
C VAL A 2 16.11 7.27 12.43
N GLY A 3 17.30 7.69 12.83
CA GLY A 3 18.18 6.88 13.65
C GLY A 3 17.69 6.90 15.10
N PHE A 4 16.74 6.06 15.42
CA PHE A 4 16.51 5.63 16.78
C PHE A 4 17.21 4.28 16.92
N GLY A 5 18.36 4.25 17.48
CA GLY A 5 19.07 3.01 17.69
C GLY A 5 20.14 3.21 18.74
N ILE A 6 20.27 2.26 19.61
CA ILE A 6 21.44 2.11 20.46
C ILE A 6 22.63 1.82 19.55
N GLY A 7 23.42 2.86 19.26
CA GLY A 7 24.55 2.80 18.35
C GLY A 7 24.15 2.77 16.85
N ASN A 8 24.92 3.36 15.98
CA ASN A 8 24.77 3.57 14.53
C ASN A 8 24.38 2.33 13.67
N GLN A 9 23.62 1.39 14.20
CA GLN A 9 23.14 0.23 13.44
C GLN A 9 21.84 0.57 12.75
N PRO A 10 21.71 0.38 11.42
CA PRO A 10 20.46 0.58 10.71
C PRO A 10 19.46 -0.49 11.12
N PHE A 11 18.20 -0.09 11.26
CA PHE A 11 17.09 -1.04 11.29
C PHE A 11 16.98 -1.71 9.93
N THR A 12 16.78 -3.02 9.92
CA THR A 12 16.63 -3.83 8.71
C THR A 12 15.21 -4.37 8.52
N GLN A 13 14.35 -4.17 9.51
CA GLN A 13 12.95 -4.55 9.44
C GLN A 13 12.23 -3.77 8.34
N PHE A 14 11.33 -4.45 7.66
CA PHE A 14 10.39 -3.80 6.76
C PHE A 14 9.49 -2.84 7.56
N GLY A 15 9.18 -1.70 6.95
CA GLY A 15 8.23 -0.74 7.47
C GLY A 15 7.55 0.00 6.31
N HIS A 16 6.28 0.33 6.51
CA HIS A 16 5.47 1.06 5.57
C HIS A 16 4.90 2.33 6.20
N VAL A 17 4.44 3.27 5.40
CA VAL A 17 3.87 4.54 5.92
C VAL A 17 2.67 4.32 6.85
N ILE A 18 1.91 3.24 6.64
CA ILE A 18 0.77 2.89 7.51
C ILE A 18 1.19 2.50 8.94
N ASP A 19 2.48 2.16 9.15
CA ASP A 19 3.03 1.79 10.46
C ASP A 19 3.31 2.99 11.35
N VAL A 20 3.34 4.20 10.78
CA VAL A 20 3.69 5.43 11.50
C VAL A 20 2.66 5.75 12.58
N ALA A 21 1.37 5.74 12.23
CA ALA A 21 0.31 6.09 13.17
C ALA A 21 0.23 5.11 14.36
N PRO A 22 0.16 3.78 14.17
CA PRO A 22 0.15 2.83 15.29
C PRO A 22 1.44 2.90 16.12
N THR A 23 2.59 3.20 15.50
CA THR A 23 3.86 3.40 16.23
C THR A 23 3.80 4.62 17.17
N ILE A 24 3.25 5.73 16.68
CA ILE A 24 3.11 6.94 17.51
C ILE A 24 2.16 6.65 18.68
N LEU A 25 1.00 6.06 18.41
CA LEU A 25 0.01 5.76 19.45
C LEU A 25 0.59 4.86 20.52
N GLU A 26 1.26 3.77 20.16
CA GLU A 26 1.92 2.89 21.14
C GLU A 26 3.04 3.61 21.91
N ALA A 27 3.88 4.40 21.23
CA ALA A 27 4.98 5.10 21.86
C ALA A 27 4.53 6.13 22.92
N ILE A 28 3.36 6.73 22.75
CA ILE A 28 2.80 7.69 23.73
C ILE A 28 1.75 7.05 24.66
N GLY A 29 1.53 5.75 24.56
CA GLY A 29 0.61 5.00 25.44
C GLY A 29 -0.88 5.28 25.18
N LEU A 30 -1.25 5.72 23.98
CA LEU A 30 -2.64 5.90 23.60
C LEU A 30 -3.16 4.67 22.82
N PRO A 31 -4.39 4.23 23.11
CA PRO A 31 -5.03 3.18 22.33
C PRO A 31 -5.41 3.69 20.93
N GLU A 32 -5.54 2.76 20.00
CA GLU A 32 -6.13 3.04 18.69
C GLU A 32 -7.59 3.52 18.85
N PRO A 33 -7.97 4.63 18.22
CA PRO A 33 -9.33 5.14 18.31
C PRO A 33 -10.29 4.24 17.54
N THR A 34 -11.30 3.70 18.23
CA THR A 34 -12.37 2.90 17.61
C THR A 34 -13.57 3.75 17.20
N VAL A 35 -13.71 4.95 17.75
CA VAL A 35 -14.75 5.93 17.44
C VAL A 35 -14.14 7.32 17.50
N VAL A 36 -14.39 8.16 16.50
CA VAL A 36 -14.05 9.59 16.48
C VAL A 36 -15.30 10.39 16.17
N ASP A 37 -15.65 11.34 17.03
CA ASP A 37 -16.86 12.18 16.92
C ASP A 37 -18.13 11.39 16.61
N GLY A 38 -18.30 10.23 17.28
CA GLY A 38 -19.45 9.35 17.11
C GLY A 38 -19.39 8.45 15.86
N THR A 39 -18.36 8.56 15.03
CA THR A 39 -18.18 7.75 13.84
C THR A 39 -17.25 6.57 14.12
N PRO A 40 -17.71 5.31 13.92
CA PRO A 40 -16.84 4.14 14.03
C PRO A 40 -15.67 4.22 13.04
N GLN A 41 -14.48 3.89 13.51
CA GLN A 41 -13.26 3.90 12.71
C GLN A 41 -12.94 2.49 12.16
N ILE A 42 -12.40 2.44 10.95
CA ILE A 42 -11.81 1.22 10.42
C ILE A 42 -10.49 0.97 11.17
N PRO A 43 -10.21 -0.26 11.65
CA PRO A 43 -8.97 -0.58 12.32
C PRO A 43 -7.73 -0.23 11.48
N MET A 44 -6.68 0.26 12.14
CA MET A 44 -5.40 0.52 11.46
C MET A 44 -4.76 -0.80 11.03
N GLU A 45 -4.34 -0.89 9.77
CA GLU A 45 -3.70 -2.10 9.23
C GLU A 45 -2.19 -2.12 9.43
N GLY A 46 -1.61 -0.98 9.85
CA GLY A 46 -0.19 -0.87 10.12
C GLY A 46 0.25 -1.62 11.37
N THR A 47 1.52 -1.95 11.41
CA THR A 47 2.16 -2.63 12.55
C THR A 47 3.08 -1.66 13.27
N SER A 48 2.87 -1.44 14.57
CA SER A 48 3.76 -0.58 15.35
C SER A 48 5.20 -1.09 15.33
N LEU A 49 6.15 -0.18 15.15
CA LEU A 49 7.59 -0.44 15.14
C LEU A 49 8.26 -0.25 16.51
N VAL A 50 7.50 0.06 17.57
CA VAL A 50 8.02 0.26 18.94
C VAL A 50 8.86 -0.95 19.42
N TYR A 51 8.47 -2.16 19.04
CA TYR A 51 9.20 -3.39 19.38
C TYR A 51 10.66 -3.41 18.91
N SER A 52 11.00 -2.60 17.92
CA SER A 52 12.36 -2.52 17.35
C SER A 52 13.21 -1.36 17.90
N PHE A 53 12.62 -0.46 18.69
CA PHE A 53 13.32 0.76 19.15
C PHE A 53 14.58 0.47 19.93
N ASP A 54 14.52 -0.51 20.82
CA ASP A 54 15.65 -0.92 21.66
C ASP A 54 16.36 -2.19 21.17
N ASN A 55 15.90 -2.74 20.03
CA ASN A 55 16.45 -3.97 19.45
C ASN A 55 16.48 -3.92 17.93
N ALA A 56 17.56 -3.42 17.36
CA ALA A 56 17.75 -3.35 15.91
C ALA A 56 17.71 -4.73 15.20
N LYS A 57 17.84 -5.83 15.95
CA LYS A 57 17.76 -7.21 15.45
C LYS A 57 16.42 -7.89 15.79
N ALA A 58 15.44 -7.12 16.26
CA ALA A 58 14.11 -7.68 16.52
C ALA A 58 13.55 -8.34 15.27
N LYS A 59 12.86 -9.47 15.44
CA LYS A 59 12.19 -10.14 14.32
C LYS A 59 11.15 -9.20 13.74
N GLU A 60 11.13 -9.09 12.42
CA GLU A 60 10.13 -8.34 11.68
C GLU A 60 8.72 -8.79 12.03
N ARG A 61 7.81 -7.83 12.20
CA ARG A 61 6.38 -8.07 12.48
C ARG A 61 5.48 -7.70 11.32
N HIS A 62 5.85 -6.70 10.50
CA HIS A 62 5.15 -6.34 9.28
C HIS A 62 5.74 -7.16 8.13
N THR A 63 5.21 -8.36 7.92
CA THR A 63 5.79 -9.35 7.01
C THR A 63 5.15 -9.38 5.64
N THR A 64 4.02 -8.68 5.44
CA THR A 64 3.31 -8.69 4.16
C THR A 64 2.74 -7.31 3.86
N GLN A 65 3.07 -6.77 2.68
CA GLN A 65 2.51 -5.51 2.20
C GLN A 65 2.26 -5.59 0.69
N TYR A 66 1.01 -5.38 0.27
CA TYR A 66 0.68 -5.24 -1.14
C TYR A 66 0.75 -3.77 -1.57
N PHE A 67 0.99 -3.57 -2.86
CA PHE A 67 0.99 -2.26 -3.49
C PHE A 67 0.24 -2.35 -4.82
N GLU A 68 -0.66 -1.40 -5.06
CA GLU A 68 -1.32 -1.24 -6.34
C GLU A 68 -1.49 0.25 -6.65
N ILE A 69 -1.17 0.64 -7.87
CA ILE A 69 -1.51 1.95 -8.41
C ILE A 69 -1.67 1.89 -9.92
N ALA A 70 -2.88 2.15 -10.41
CA ALA A 70 -3.21 2.23 -11.84
C ALA A 70 -2.68 1.01 -12.65
N GLY A 71 -2.86 -0.19 -12.11
CA GLY A 71 -2.44 -1.46 -12.70
C GLY A 71 -1.00 -1.88 -12.40
N ASN A 72 -0.17 -1.00 -11.85
CA ASN A 72 1.13 -1.40 -11.32
C ASN A 72 0.92 -2.19 -10.03
N ARG A 73 1.58 -3.33 -9.90
CA ARG A 73 1.39 -4.27 -8.81
C ARG A 73 2.70 -4.63 -8.15
N ALA A 74 2.70 -4.72 -6.83
CA ALA A 74 3.82 -5.31 -6.12
C ALA A 74 3.36 -5.93 -4.80
N ILE A 75 4.18 -6.84 -4.29
CA ILE A 75 4.01 -7.50 -3.00
C ILE A 75 5.36 -7.63 -2.30
N TYR A 76 5.41 -7.24 -1.06
CA TYR A 76 6.47 -7.63 -0.13
C TYR A 76 5.96 -8.78 0.72
N HIS A 77 6.74 -9.83 0.88
CA HIS A 77 6.42 -10.94 1.76
C HIS A 77 7.69 -11.62 2.29
N ASP A 78 7.87 -11.59 3.62
CA ASP A 78 8.97 -12.25 4.34
C ASP A 78 10.36 -12.01 3.69
N GLY A 79 10.72 -10.74 3.44
CA GLY A 79 12.01 -10.38 2.87
C GLY A 79 12.11 -10.50 1.35
N TRP A 80 11.07 -10.98 0.68
CA TRP A 80 11.00 -11.05 -0.78
C TRP A 80 10.09 -9.95 -1.33
N TYR A 81 10.45 -9.43 -2.48
CA TYR A 81 9.67 -8.41 -3.19
C TYR A 81 9.44 -8.83 -4.64
N ALA A 82 8.19 -8.88 -5.05
CA ALA A 82 7.83 -9.11 -6.44
C ALA A 82 7.02 -7.93 -6.98
N ARG A 83 7.26 -7.56 -8.24
CA ARG A 83 6.55 -6.46 -8.88
C ARG A 83 6.32 -6.70 -10.36
N THR A 84 5.30 -6.01 -10.91
CA THR A 84 5.14 -5.83 -12.36
C THR A 84 4.77 -4.39 -12.66
N ILE A 85 5.37 -3.83 -13.71
CA ILE A 85 5.12 -2.46 -14.14
C ILE A 85 4.15 -2.52 -15.33
N HIS A 86 2.93 -2.04 -15.10
CA HIS A 86 1.91 -1.90 -16.12
C HIS A 86 2.11 -0.61 -16.93
N ARG A 87 2.33 0.51 -16.23
CA ARG A 87 2.56 1.81 -16.84
C ARG A 87 3.43 2.69 -15.94
N ALA A 88 4.41 3.39 -16.51
CA ALA A 88 5.10 4.44 -15.78
C ALA A 88 4.23 5.71 -15.71
N PRO A 89 4.38 6.57 -14.67
CA PRO A 89 3.55 7.76 -14.50
C PRO A 89 3.57 8.74 -15.67
N TRP A 90 4.65 8.78 -16.45
CA TRP A 90 4.83 9.65 -17.62
C TRP A 90 4.39 9.01 -18.94
N GLU A 91 3.93 7.77 -18.93
CA GLU A 91 3.46 7.06 -20.13
C GLU A 91 1.96 7.28 -20.31
N SER A 92 1.54 7.66 -21.52
CA SER A 92 0.13 7.87 -21.84
C SER A 92 -0.63 6.56 -22.06
N LYS A 93 0.08 5.48 -22.33
CA LYS A 93 -0.52 4.15 -22.59
C LYS A 93 0.14 3.09 -21.72
N PRO A 94 -0.61 2.08 -21.28
CA PRO A 94 -0.02 0.93 -20.58
C PRO A 94 0.91 0.15 -21.51
N ARG A 95 1.95 -0.43 -20.93
CA ARG A 95 2.89 -1.30 -21.63
C ARG A 95 2.31 -2.67 -21.94
N ARG A 96 1.29 -3.09 -21.17
CA ARG A 96 0.70 -4.45 -21.16
C ARG A 96 -0.76 -4.36 -20.81
N THR A 97 -1.49 -5.45 -20.98
CA THR A 97 -2.83 -5.60 -20.41
C THR A 97 -2.75 -5.89 -18.90
N LEU A 98 -3.83 -5.67 -18.18
CA LEU A 98 -3.89 -5.98 -16.73
C LEU A 98 -3.75 -7.47 -16.44
N GLU A 99 -4.15 -8.32 -17.40
CA GLU A 99 -4.09 -9.78 -17.30
C GLU A 99 -2.70 -10.34 -17.60
N ASP A 100 -1.81 -9.53 -18.20
CA ASP A 100 -0.44 -9.99 -18.52
C ASP A 100 0.40 -10.13 -17.26
N ASN A 101 0.62 -11.39 -16.87
CA ASN A 101 1.44 -11.76 -15.73
C ASN A 101 2.89 -12.18 -16.13
N SER A 102 3.26 -12.04 -17.40
CA SER A 102 4.56 -12.55 -17.92
C SER A 102 5.77 -11.74 -17.46
N ALA A 103 5.57 -10.54 -16.94
CA ALA A 103 6.66 -9.58 -16.65
C ALA A 103 6.83 -9.25 -15.18
N TRP A 104 6.52 -10.18 -14.32
CA TRP A 104 6.88 -10.03 -12.94
C TRP A 104 8.39 -10.17 -12.74
N GLN A 105 8.94 -9.35 -11.89
CA GLN A 105 10.30 -9.37 -11.39
C GLN A 105 10.29 -9.81 -9.93
N LEU A 106 11.36 -10.49 -9.49
CA LEU A 106 11.49 -11.01 -8.13
C LEU A 106 12.82 -10.58 -7.51
N TYR A 107 12.81 -10.17 -6.26
CA TYR A 107 13.99 -9.69 -5.54
C TYR A 107 14.02 -10.24 -4.12
N ASP A 108 15.22 -10.58 -3.64
CA ASP A 108 15.51 -10.84 -2.24
C ASP A 108 16.02 -9.54 -1.59
N THR A 109 15.18 -8.86 -0.83
CA THR A 109 15.50 -7.55 -0.24
C THR A 109 16.56 -7.60 0.85
N GLY A 110 16.79 -8.78 1.42
CA GLY A 110 17.84 -8.99 2.43
C GLY A 110 19.23 -8.93 1.82
N SER A 111 19.40 -9.45 0.60
CA SER A 111 20.67 -9.48 -0.12
C SER A 111 20.80 -8.36 -1.17
N ASP A 112 19.68 -7.86 -1.70
CA ASP A 112 19.62 -6.85 -2.76
C ASP A 112 18.60 -5.76 -2.45
N PHE A 113 18.94 -4.88 -1.52
CA PHE A 113 18.08 -3.75 -1.14
C PHE A 113 17.79 -2.78 -2.30
N SER A 114 18.67 -2.71 -3.29
CA SER A 114 18.53 -1.83 -4.45
C SER A 114 17.62 -2.37 -5.55
N LEU A 115 17.19 -3.65 -5.44
CA LEU A 115 16.38 -4.34 -6.45
C LEU A 115 17.06 -4.33 -7.84
N ALA A 116 18.37 -4.59 -7.87
CA ALA A 116 19.18 -4.57 -9.08
C ALA A 116 19.19 -5.92 -9.81
N ASN A 117 19.01 -7.03 -9.07
CA ASN A 117 19.17 -8.38 -9.58
C ASN A 117 17.84 -9.11 -9.62
N ASP A 118 17.19 -9.15 -10.78
CA ASP A 118 15.95 -9.89 -10.96
C ASP A 118 16.19 -11.41 -10.85
N LEU A 119 15.51 -12.03 -9.90
CA LEU A 119 15.60 -13.47 -9.61
C LEU A 119 14.43 -14.28 -10.16
N ALA A 120 13.48 -13.68 -10.88
CA ALA A 120 12.26 -14.34 -11.34
C ALA A 120 12.52 -15.63 -12.11
N ALA A 121 13.46 -15.58 -13.09
CA ALA A 121 13.83 -16.74 -13.88
C ALA A 121 14.53 -17.85 -13.08
N LYS A 122 15.23 -17.47 -11.99
CA LYS A 122 15.98 -18.42 -11.15
C LYS A 122 15.11 -19.06 -10.08
N ASN A 123 14.03 -18.38 -9.66
CA ASN A 123 13.16 -18.79 -8.56
C ASN A 123 11.68 -18.75 -8.95
N PRO A 124 11.23 -19.47 -9.98
CA PRO A 124 9.86 -19.39 -10.46
C PRO A 124 8.82 -19.84 -9.43
N ALA A 125 9.15 -20.79 -8.55
CA ALA A 125 8.27 -21.23 -7.48
C ALA A 125 8.03 -20.12 -6.44
N LYS A 126 9.08 -19.38 -6.05
CA LYS A 126 8.96 -18.24 -5.12
C LYS A 126 8.17 -17.09 -5.76
N LEU A 127 8.36 -16.85 -7.06
CA LEU A 127 7.57 -15.86 -7.78
C LEU A 127 6.08 -16.22 -7.77
N ALA A 128 5.74 -17.48 -8.06
CA ALA A 128 4.36 -17.96 -8.06
C ALA A 128 3.73 -17.85 -6.65
N GLU A 129 4.49 -18.15 -5.59
CA GLU A 129 4.07 -17.94 -4.21
C GLU A 129 3.70 -16.47 -3.95
N LEU A 130 4.58 -15.52 -4.31
CA LEU A 130 4.32 -14.09 -4.10
C LEU A 130 3.14 -13.58 -4.93
N GLN A 131 2.98 -14.06 -6.15
CA GLN A 131 1.81 -13.74 -6.98
C GLN A 131 0.51 -14.21 -6.32
N ALA A 132 0.50 -15.39 -5.71
CA ALA A 132 -0.66 -15.90 -4.98
C ALA A 132 -0.96 -15.06 -3.72
N VAL A 133 0.08 -14.68 -2.95
CA VAL A 133 -0.07 -13.77 -1.80
C VAL A 133 -0.61 -12.41 -2.26
N TYR A 134 -0.12 -11.85 -3.37
CA TYR A 134 -0.66 -10.61 -3.93
C TYR A 134 -2.16 -10.72 -4.21
N LEU A 135 -2.60 -11.78 -4.89
CA LEU A 135 -4.01 -11.97 -5.22
C LEU A 135 -4.89 -12.12 -3.96
N GLN A 136 -4.38 -12.78 -2.93
CA GLN A 136 -5.07 -12.91 -1.65
C GLN A 136 -5.27 -11.55 -0.98
N GLU A 137 -4.21 -10.74 -0.88
CA GLU A 137 -4.28 -9.39 -0.30
C GLU A 137 -5.13 -8.45 -1.15
N ALA A 138 -5.01 -8.50 -2.48
CA ALA A 138 -5.81 -7.71 -3.40
C ALA A 138 -7.32 -8.02 -3.26
N GLY A 139 -7.68 -9.28 -3.04
CA GLY A 139 -9.07 -9.68 -2.74
C GLY A 139 -9.54 -9.16 -1.39
N LYS A 140 -8.73 -9.31 -0.34
CA LYS A 140 -9.02 -8.85 1.02
C LYS A 140 -9.27 -7.33 1.07
N HIS A 141 -8.49 -6.56 0.34
CA HIS A 141 -8.54 -5.09 0.32
C HIS A 141 -9.38 -4.51 -0.83
N HIS A 142 -10.23 -5.33 -1.46
CA HIS A 142 -11.15 -4.91 -2.52
C HIS A 142 -10.48 -4.23 -3.73
N VAL A 143 -9.23 -4.61 -4.03
CA VAL A 143 -8.47 -4.11 -5.18
C VAL A 143 -8.96 -4.74 -6.49
N LEU A 144 -9.60 -5.91 -6.41
CA LEU A 144 -10.12 -6.63 -7.56
C LEU A 144 -11.60 -6.29 -7.83
N PRO A 145 -12.02 -6.15 -9.11
CA PRO A 145 -11.19 -6.17 -10.31
C PRO A 145 -10.28 -4.96 -10.39
N MET A 146 -9.04 -5.15 -10.87
CA MET A 146 -8.10 -4.05 -11.03
C MET A 146 -8.58 -3.03 -12.06
N ASP A 147 -8.27 -1.77 -11.82
CA ASP A 147 -8.66 -0.65 -12.66
C ASP A 147 -7.44 0.22 -12.97
N ASP A 148 -7.05 0.28 -14.24
CA ASP A 148 -5.90 1.06 -14.72
C ASP A 148 -6.28 2.46 -15.22
N ARG A 149 -7.55 2.85 -15.11
CA ARG A 149 -8.01 4.19 -15.44
C ARG A 149 -7.36 5.19 -14.48
N VAL A 150 -6.89 6.31 -15.00
CA VAL A 150 -6.21 7.35 -14.21
C VAL A 150 -7.06 8.62 -14.19
N PHE A 151 -7.24 9.24 -15.34
CA PHE A 151 -8.00 10.49 -15.44
C PHE A 151 -9.50 10.25 -15.41
N GLU A 152 -9.95 9.13 -15.93
CA GLU A 152 -11.36 8.72 -15.94
C GLU A 152 -11.90 8.52 -14.52
N ARG A 153 -11.04 8.22 -13.54
CA ARG A 153 -11.45 8.14 -12.12
C ARG A 153 -11.93 9.48 -11.55
N LEU A 154 -11.58 10.59 -12.18
CA LEU A 154 -12.04 11.92 -11.81
C LEU A 154 -13.45 12.21 -12.36
N ASP A 155 -13.89 11.48 -13.40
CA ASP A 155 -15.23 11.58 -13.94
C ASP A 155 -16.18 10.69 -13.14
N ALA A 156 -17.08 11.29 -12.37
CA ALA A 156 -18.04 10.60 -11.53
C ALA A 156 -18.94 9.65 -12.34
N ALA A 157 -19.31 10.02 -13.56
CA ALA A 157 -20.15 9.19 -14.45
C ALA A 157 -19.37 7.96 -14.95
N ALA A 158 -18.09 8.13 -15.34
CA ALA A 158 -17.25 7.04 -15.83
C ALA A 158 -17.00 5.94 -14.79
N VAL A 159 -16.96 6.31 -13.50
CA VAL A 159 -16.74 5.35 -12.39
C VAL A 159 -18.01 4.97 -11.65
N GLY A 160 -19.18 5.42 -12.13
CA GLY A 160 -20.47 5.08 -11.54
C GLY A 160 -20.72 5.72 -10.17
N ARG A 161 -20.00 6.78 -9.81
CA ARG A 161 -20.25 7.54 -8.59
C ARG A 161 -21.30 8.62 -8.83
N PRO A 162 -22.11 8.97 -7.82
CA PRO A 162 -23.01 10.11 -7.94
C PRO A 162 -22.23 11.41 -8.22
N ASP A 163 -22.75 12.25 -9.11
CA ASP A 163 -22.22 13.59 -9.30
C ASP A 163 -22.37 14.39 -8.00
N LEU A 164 -21.27 14.91 -7.50
CA LEU A 164 -21.21 15.68 -6.25
C LEU A 164 -22.13 16.91 -6.32
N MET A 165 -22.21 17.54 -7.48
CA MET A 165 -23.07 18.69 -7.69
C MET A 165 -24.54 18.29 -7.91
N GLY A 166 -24.81 17.09 -8.45
CA GLY A 166 -26.17 16.56 -8.65
C GLY A 166 -27.12 17.53 -9.36
N GLY A 167 -26.59 18.27 -10.35
CA GLY A 167 -27.34 19.32 -11.07
C GLY A 167 -27.45 20.67 -10.31
N ARG A 168 -26.87 20.80 -9.13
CA ARG A 168 -26.80 22.09 -8.39
C ARG A 168 -25.76 23.01 -9.02
N THR A 169 -26.07 24.31 -9.08
CA THR A 169 -25.14 25.34 -9.59
C THR A 169 -24.21 25.91 -8.52
N SER A 170 -24.47 25.64 -7.25
CA SER A 170 -23.66 26.06 -6.14
C SER A 170 -23.75 25.07 -5.00
N MET A 171 -22.71 25.02 -4.17
CA MET A 171 -22.63 24.20 -2.97
C MET A 171 -21.94 24.98 -1.89
N THR A 172 -22.51 24.99 -0.68
CA THR A 172 -21.89 25.59 0.50
C THR A 172 -21.18 24.49 1.27
N LEU A 173 -19.87 24.66 1.48
CA LEU A 173 -19.09 23.83 2.40
C LEU A 173 -19.21 24.42 3.80
N ALA A 174 -19.78 23.69 4.72
CA ALA A 174 -19.86 24.07 6.13
C ALA A 174 -18.82 23.31 6.95
N GLU A 175 -18.45 23.87 8.08
CA GLU A 175 -17.63 23.21 9.09
C GLU A 175 -18.32 21.87 9.49
N ASN A 176 -17.55 20.80 9.59
CA ASN A 176 -18.01 19.42 9.85
C ASN A 176 -18.73 18.70 8.69
N MET A 177 -18.67 19.16 7.46
CA MET A 177 -19.08 18.39 6.29
C MET A 177 -17.99 17.35 5.90
N THR A 178 -17.72 16.42 6.80
CA THR A 178 -16.61 15.45 6.64
C THR A 178 -16.87 14.38 5.58
N GLY A 179 -18.12 14.08 5.25
CA GLY A 179 -18.46 13.06 4.25
C GLY A 179 -18.28 13.46 2.78
N MET A 180 -17.89 14.72 2.50
CA MET A 180 -17.77 15.18 1.11
C MET A 180 -16.42 14.87 0.48
N MET A 181 -15.39 14.61 1.28
CA MET A 181 -14.04 14.29 0.78
C MET A 181 -13.85 12.79 0.49
N GLU A 182 -14.71 11.92 0.98
CA GLU A 182 -14.64 10.48 0.73
C GLU A 182 -14.90 10.08 -0.74
N GLY A 183 -15.37 11.00 -1.56
CA GLY A 183 -15.63 10.78 -2.96
C GLY A 183 -14.58 11.33 -3.94
N VAL A 184 -13.50 11.95 -3.45
CA VAL A 184 -12.51 12.64 -4.29
C VAL A 184 -11.17 11.90 -4.37
N PHE A 185 -10.97 10.82 -3.57
CA PHE A 185 -9.75 10.02 -3.60
C PHE A 185 -10.04 8.56 -3.84
#